data_c1dcce8ee133060b5311511558a85a2e
#
_entry.id   c1dcce8ee133060b5311511558a85a2e
#
_cell.length_a   1.000
_cell.length_b   1.000
_cell.length_c   1.000
_cell.angle_alpha   90.00
_cell.angle_beta   90.00
_cell.angle_gamma   90.00
#
_symmetry.space_group_name_H-M   'P 1'
#
loop_
_entity.id
_entity.type
_entity.pdbx_description
1 polymer ?
#
loop_
_entity_poly.entity_id
_entity_poly.type
_entity_poly.pdbx_seq_one_letter_code
_entity_poly.pdbx_strand_id
1 'polypeptide(L)'
;AYVSGMRSLIPIWASKAVSVKGENLGFFFHETFNDFNDATDVIKEQKLEYLNLKMKVRKSGNRPKLFTIESLQNDAVPIELRYASSGIQTSAPLVAIVHYFAQEFSFKDAFQRSVLNYLYKQDLLTKFTLGINRNKLGKYVHIHIEEVELSLAPEDQRAFMSNLVEEVFHKNKKDRKLGLMVSTHSPY
;
A
#
# COMPACT_ATOMS: atom_id res chain seq x y z
N ALA A 1 -5.77 6.41 -4.29
CA ALA A 1 -5.63 4.95 -4.10
C ALA A 1 -6.96 4.33 -3.73
N TYR A 2 -7.16 3.12 -4.14
CA TYR A 2 -8.29 2.27 -3.77
C TYR A 2 -7.77 0.96 -3.22
N VAL A 3 -8.15 0.59 -2.00
CA VAL A 3 -7.69 -0.63 -1.33
C VAL A 3 -8.87 -1.60 -1.22
N SER A 4 -8.81 -2.65 -2.05
CA SER A 4 -9.86 -3.68 -2.15
C SER A 4 -9.94 -4.56 -0.91
N GLY A 5 -11.14 -5.06 -0.59
CA GLY A 5 -11.37 -6.14 0.37
C GLY A 5 -10.59 -7.43 0.05
N MET A 6 -10.26 -7.67 -1.23
CA MET A 6 -9.43 -8.83 -1.65
C MET A 6 -7.95 -8.73 -1.25
N ARG A 7 -7.53 -7.70 -0.51
CA ARG A 7 -6.13 -7.51 -0.08
C ARG A 7 -5.55 -8.66 0.75
N SER A 8 -6.36 -9.52 1.31
CA SER A 8 -5.94 -10.75 2.00
C SER A 8 -5.15 -11.70 1.09
N LEU A 9 -5.30 -11.59 -0.22
CA LEU A 9 -4.55 -12.38 -1.20
C LEU A 9 -3.15 -11.83 -1.47
N ILE A 10 -2.87 -10.58 -1.10
CA ILE A 10 -1.59 -9.90 -1.39
C ILE A 10 -0.39 -10.69 -0.85
N PRO A 11 -0.36 -11.19 0.41
CA PRO A 11 0.81 -11.90 0.93
C PRO A 11 1.16 -13.16 0.14
N ILE A 12 0.14 -13.86 -0.37
CA ILE A 12 0.32 -15.06 -1.18
C ILE A 12 0.88 -14.69 -2.56
N TRP A 13 0.30 -13.70 -3.21
CA TRP A 13 0.70 -13.26 -4.55
C TRP A 13 2.06 -12.57 -4.57
N ALA A 14 2.33 -11.70 -3.60
CA ALA A 14 3.58 -10.98 -3.50
C ALA A 14 4.80 -11.89 -3.21
N SER A 15 4.57 -13.09 -2.66
CA SER A 15 5.60 -14.10 -2.42
C SER A 15 5.90 -14.99 -3.63
N LYS A 16 5.06 -14.91 -4.69
CA LYS A 16 5.26 -15.71 -5.92
C LYS A 16 6.03 -14.88 -6.95
N ALA A 17 6.97 -15.51 -7.65
CA ALA A 17 7.65 -14.93 -8.81
C ALA A 17 6.74 -14.86 -10.06
N VAL A 18 5.44 -15.01 -9.89
CA VAL A 18 4.48 -15.09 -11.00
C VAL A 18 3.97 -13.69 -11.32
N SER A 19 4.08 -13.30 -12.58
CA SER A 19 3.41 -12.10 -13.09
C SER A 19 1.90 -12.27 -12.96
N VAL A 20 1.24 -11.33 -12.31
CA VAL A 20 -0.24 -11.26 -12.21
C VAL A 20 -0.90 -10.99 -13.57
N LYS A 21 -0.09 -10.84 -14.64
CA LYS A 21 -0.58 -10.65 -16.01
C LYS A 21 -1.25 -11.94 -16.49
N GLY A 22 -2.56 -11.91 -16.59
CA GLY A 22 -3.37 -12.98 -17.19
C GLY A 22 -4.34 -13.68 -16.27
N GLU A 23 -4.34 -13.40 -14.96
CA GLU A 23 -5.38 -13.93 -14.08
C GLU A 23 -6.53 -12.94 -13.90
N ASN A 24 -7.75 -13.48 -13.89
CA ASN A 24 -9.01 -12.71 -13.82
C ASN A 24 -9.33 -12.27 -12.38
N LEU A 25 -8.36 -11.62 -11.70
CA LEU A 25 -8.50 -11.18 -10.31
C LEU A 25 -9.25 -9.84 -10.14
N GLY A 26 -9.72 -9.28 -11.24
CA GLY A 26 -10.44 -8.00 -11.24
C GLY A 26 -9.52 -6.78 -11.13
N PHE A 27 -10.00 -5.68 -11.68
CA PHE A 27 -9.26 -4.41 -11.78
C PHE A 27 -8.81 -3.88 -10.40
N PHE A 28 -9.70 -3.87 -9.41
CA PHE A 28 -9.42 -3.29 -8.10
C PHE A 28 -8.37 -4.06 -7.31
N PHE A 29 -8.31 -5.38 -7.45
CA PHE A 29 -7.24 -6.16 -6.84
C PHE A 29 -5.89 -5.84 -7.48
N HIS A 30 -5.84 -5.73 -8.82
CA HIS A 30 -4.62 -5.35 -9.54
C HIS A 30 -4.08 -3.99 -9.09
N GLU A 31 -4.95 -2.99 -8.97
CA GLU A 31 -4.55 -1.67 -8.47
C GLU A 31 -4.02 -1.74 -7.03
N THR A 32 -4.74 -2.44 -6.13
CA THR A 32 -4.30 -2.62 -4.74
C THR A 32 -2.95 -3.34 -4.65
N PHE A 33 -2.74 -4.35 -5.48
CA PHE A 33 -1.49 -5.10 -5.53
C PHE A 33 -0.33 -4.25 -6.08
N ASN A 34 -0.59 -3.45 -7.10
CA ASN A 34 0.39 -2.51 -7.65
C ASN A 34 0.76 -1.43 -6.61
N ASP A 35 -0.24 -0.86 -5.93
CA ASP A 35 -0.03 0.12 -4.86
C ASP A 35 0.82 -0.47 -3.71
N PHE A 36 0.58 -1.74 -3.34
CA PHE A 36 1.41 -2.44 -2.36
C PHE A 36 2.85 -2.67 -2.85
N ASN A 37 3.02 -3.02 -4.11
CA ASN A 37 4.36 -3.19 -4.69
C ASN A 37 5.13 -1.86 -4.71
N ASP A 38 4.48 -0.77 -5.15
CA ASP A 38 5.06 0.57 -5.14
C ASP A 38 5.42 1.01 -3.72
N ALA A 39 4.53 0.79 -2.75
CA ALA A 39 4.78 1.05 -1.33
C ALA A 39 6.03 0.31 -0.83
N THR A 40 6.10 -0.99 -1.10
CA THR A 40 7.19 -1.85 -0.61
C THR A 40 8.50 -1.75 -1.42
N ASP A 41 8.52 -1.03 -2.52
CA ASP A 41 9.77 -0.62 -3.18
C ASP A 41 10.47 0.50 -2.39
N VAL A 42 9.70 1.35 -1.73
CA VAL A 42 10.20 2.49 -0.92
C VAL A 42 10.34 2.09 0.54
N ILE A 43 9.29 1.52 1.14
CA ILE A 43 9.21 1.17 2.56
C ILE A 43 9.97 -0.15 2.80
N LYS A 44 10.98 -0.12 3.67
CA LYS A 44 11.74 -1.32 4.07
C LYS A 44 11.29 -1.90 5.41
N GLU A 45 10.70 -1.06 6.24
CA GLU A 45 10.10 -1.44 7.52
C GLU A 45 8.83 -0.62 7.73
N GLN A 46 7.73 -1.29 8.08
CA GLN A 46 6.46 -0.67 8.43
C GLN A 46 6.04 -1.15 9.82
N LYS A 47 5.87 -0.21 10.74
CA LYS A 47 5.36 -0.50 12.08
C LYS A 47 3.84 -0.72 12.05
N LEU A 48 3.40 -1.70 12.80
CA LEU A 48 2.01 -2.03 13.10
C LEU A 48 1.82 -1.82 14.61
N GLU A 49 1.84 -0.54 15.03
CA GLU A 49 1.95 -0.15 16.45
C GLU A 49 0.82 -0.72 17.28
N TYR A 50 -0.40 -0.78 16.74
CA TYR A 50 -1.57 -1.35 17.41
C TYR A 50 -1.47 -2.85 17.74
N LEU A 51 -0.52 -3.58 17.11
CA LEU A 51 -0.20 -4.98 17.38
C LEU A 51 1.16 -5.20 18.05
N ASN A 52 1.92 -4.14 18.33
CA ASN A 52 3.31 -4.24 18.76
C ASN A 52 4.20 -5.05 17.78
N LEU A 53 3.91 -4.96 16.49
CA LEU A 53 4.58 -5.67 15.41
C LEU A 53 5.18 -4.69 14.40
N LYS A 54 6.05 -5.23 13.54
CA LYS A 54 6.54 -4.56 12.35
C LYS A 54 6.64 -5.53 11.19
N MET A 55 6.32 -5.04 10.00
CA MET A 55 6.59 -5.73 8.75
C MET A 55 7.94 -5.27 8.20
N LYS A 56 8.82 -6.20 7.88
CA LYS A 56 10.06 -5.93 7.13
C LYS A 56 9.97 -6.44 5.71
N VAL A 57 10.55 -5.68 4.79
CA VAL A 57 10.63 -5.99 3.37
C VAL A 57 12.09 -6.23 3.00
N ARG A 58 12.40 -7.45 2.57
CA ARG A 58 13.74 -7.82 2.10
C ARG A 58 13.68 -8.12 0.60
N LYS A 59 14.57 -7.51 -0.16
CA LYS A 59 14.76 -7.76 -1.60
C LYS A 59 16.17 -8.33 -1.80
N SER A 60 16.27 -9.45 -2.48
CA SER A 60 17.54 -10.10 -2.78
C SER A 60 17.65 -10.33 -4.29
N GLY A 61 18.37 -9.44 -4.99
CA GLY A 61 18.58 -9.53 -6.43
C GLY A 61 17.27 -9.62 -7.21
N ASN A 62 17.17 -10.61 -8.10
CA ASN A 62 16.00 -10.88 -8.95
C ASN A 62 14.94 -11.77 -8.28
N ARG A 63 15.10 -12.10 -7.00
CA ARG A 63 14.11 -12.91 -6.27
C ARG A 63 12.89 -12.06 -5.88
N PRO A 64 11.71 -12.69 -5.69
CA PRO A 64 10.55 -12.03 -5.11
C PRO A 64 10.90 -11.37 -3.77
N LYS A 65 10.22 -10.28 -3.45
CA LYS A 65 10.34 -9.64 -2.13
C LYS A 65 9.92 -10.63 -1.04
N LEU A 66 10.67 -10.69 0.05
CA LEU A 66 10.31 -11.42 1.25
C LEU A 66 9.73 -10.45 2.27
N PHE A 67 8.55 -10.76 2.77
CA PHE A 67 7.85 -9.99 3.79
C PHE A 67 7.85 -10.78 5.10
N THR A 68 8.42 -10.22 6.16
CA THR A 68 8.45 -10.84 7.49
C THR A 68 7.79 -9.96 8.52
N ILE A 69 7.10 -10.58 9.47
CA ILE A 69 6.51 -9.94 10.63
C ILE A 69 7.41 -10.25 11.83
N GLU A 70 7.78 -9.21 12.54
CA GLU A 70 8.65 -9.26 13.72
C GLU A 70 8.00 -8.50 14.88
N SER A 71 8.30 -8.91 16.12
CA SER A 71 7.89 -8.16 17.32
C SER A 71 8.67 -6.84 17.43
N LEU A 72 8.04 -5.81 17.97
CA LEU A 72 8.71 -4.57 18.36
C LEU A 72 9.41 -4.67 19.73
N GLN A 73 9.02 -5.65 20.56
CA GLN A 73 9.43 -5.71 21.98
C GLN A 73 10.44 -6.80 22.29
N ASN A 74 10.51 -7.84 21.47
CA ASN A 74 11.39 -8.98 21.72
C ASN A 74 11.97 -9.57 20.44
N ASP A 75 13.04 -10.36 20.55
CA ASP A 75 13.69 -11.04 19.45
C ASP A 75 12.96 -12.36 19.08
N ALA A 76 11.64 -12.32 18.97
CA ALA A 76 10.88 -13.46 18.50
C ALA A 76 11.27 -13.82 17.05
N VAL A 77 11.16 -15.11 16.73
CA VAL A 77 11.47 -15.61 15.40
C VAL A 77 10.58 -14.92 14.35
N PRO A 78 11.15 -14.33 13.30
CA PRO A 78 10.38 -13.72 12.23
C PRO A 78 9.46 -14.71 11.54
N ILE A 79 8.23 -14.31 11.30
CA ILE A 79 7.23 -15.11 10.57
C ILE A 79 7.02 -14.47 9.19
N GLU A 80 7.04 -15.27 8.13
CA GLU A 80 6.67 -14.74 6.81
C GLU A 80 5.21 -14.27 6.83
N LEU A 81 4.93 -13.11 6.22
CA LEU A 81 3.61 -12.49 6.20
C LEU A 81 2.51 -13.45 5.71
N ARG A 82 2.80 -14.31 4.73
CA ARG A 82 1.84 -15.30 4.20
C ARG A 82 1.45 -16.39 5.18
N TYR A 83 2.19 -16.56 6.28
CA TYR A 83 1.90 -17.51 7.37
C TYR A 83 1.42 -16.84 8.65
N ALA A 84 1.31 -15.52 8.66
CA ALA A 84 0.76 -14.77 9.76
C ALA A 84 -0.75 -14.99 9.89
N SER A 85 -1.36 -14.50 10.99
CA SER A 85 -2.82 -14.54 11.14
C SER A 85 -3.53 -13.75 10.03
N SER A 86 -4.79 -14.10 9.75
CA SER A 86 -5.58 -13.41 8.71
C SER A 86 -5.67 -11.90 8.93
N GLY A 87 -5.83 -11.46 10.19
CA GLY A 87 -5.82 -10.04 10.55
C GLY A 87 -4.53 -9.34 10.17
N ILE A 88 -3.36 -9.96 10.39
CA ILE A 88 -2.07 -9.40 9.99
C ILE A 88 -1.92 -9.43 8.47
N GLN A 89 -2.35 -10.51 7.81
CA GLN A 89 -2.28 -10.63 6.36
C GLN A 89 -3.09 -9.55 5.62
N THR A 90 -4.19 -9.08 6.23
CA THR A 90 -5.04 -8.02 5.66
C THR A 90 -4.57 -6.62 6.05
N SER A 91 -4.18 -6.42 7.30
CA SER A 91 -3.86 -5.09 7.83
C SER A 91 -2.46 -4.62 7.49
N ALA A 92 -1.46 -5.50 7.44
CA ALA A 92 -0.08 -5.10 7.12
C ALA A 92 0.06 -4.50 5.70
N PRO A 93 -0.50 -5.10 4.63
CA PRO A 93 -0.51 -4.48 3.31
C PRO A 93 -1.28 -3.15 3.30
N LEU A 94 -2.42 -3.08 3.99
CA LEU A 94 -3.23 -1.87 4.05
C LEU A 94 -2.45 -0.71 4.68
N VAL A 95 -1.82 -0.93 5.84
CA VAL A 95 -1.02 0.10 6.53
C VAL A 95 0.14 0.55 5.65
N ALA A 96 0.81 -0.36 4.96
CA ALA A 96 1.91 -0.01 4.04
C ALA A 96 1.44 0.87 2.87
N ILE A 97 0.28 0.55 2.26
CA ILE A 97 -0.31 1.35 1.18
C ILE A 97 -0.71 2.74 1.72
N VAL A 98 -1.39 2.80 2.86
CA VAL A 98 -1.82 4.07 3.47
C VAL A 98 -0.60 4.94 3.81
N HIS A 99 0.41 4.37 4.46
CA HIS A 99 1.66 5.07 4.76
C HIS A 99 2.32 5.62 3.49
N TYR A 100 2.43 4.79 2.46
CA TYR A 100 3.02 5.20 1.18
C TYR A 100 2.30 6.43 0.60
N PHE A 101 0.98 6.40 0.47
CA PHE A 101 0.23 7.52 -0.09
C PHE A 101 0.22 8.75 0.82
N ALA A 102 0.22 8.55 2.14
CA ALA A 102 0.26 9.65 3.10
C ALA A 102 1.64 10.31 3.17
N GLN A 103 2.73 9.54 3.17
CA GLN A 103 4.06 10.03 3.51
C GLN A 103 5.05 10.02 2.34
N GLU A 104 5.05 8.99 1.49
CA GLU A 104 6.12 8.74 0.52
C GLU A 104 5.75 9.09 -0.92
N PHE A 105 4.47 8.96 -1.28
CA PHE A 105 4.00 9.12 -2.65
C PHE A 105 4.43 10.46 -3.27
N SER A 106 5.01 10.41 -4.46
CA SER A 106 5.41 11.57 -5.24
C SER A 106 4.52 11.74 -6.47
N PHE A 107 3.70 12.78 -6.48
CA PHE A 107 2.89 13.13 -7.65
C PHE A 107 3.73 13.37 -8.89
N LYS A 108 4.89 14.00 -8.73
CA LYS A 108 5.78 14.29 -9.84
C LYS A 108 6.27 13.01 -10.51
N ASP A 109 6.71 12.04 -9.71
CA ASP A 109 7.28 10.80 -10.24
C ASP A 109 6.18 9.90 -10.81
N ALA A 110 5.02 9.83 -10.14
CA ALA A 110 3.86 9.09 -10.63
C ALA A 110 3.36 9.66 -11.96
N PHE A 111 3.24 10.99 -12.07
CA PHE A 111 2.85 11.65 -13.29
C PHE A 111 3.86 11.41 -14.41
N GLN A 112 5.17 11.55 -14.13
CA GLN A 112 6.21 11.28 -15.12
C GLN A 112 6.15 9.84 -15.62
N ARG A 113 6.02 8.86 -14.72
CA ARG A 113 5.90 7.45 -15.10
C ARG A 113 4.65 7.19 -15.97
N SER A 114 3.50 7.74 -15.59
CA SER A 114 2.24 7.58 -16.34
C SER A 114 2.34 8.18 -17.74
N VAL A 115 2.88 9.40 -17.86
CA VAL A 115 3.05 10.07 -19.15
C VAL A 115 4.05 9.31 -20.02
N LEU A 116 5.20 8.91 -19.48
CA LEU A 116 6.20 8.15 -20.23
C LEU A 116 5.65 6.81 -20.71
N ASN A 117 4.90 6.10 -19.86
CA ASN A 117 4.26 4.84 -20.25
C ASN A 117 3.21 5.03 -21.35
N TYR A 118 2.40 6.09 -21.27
CA TYR A 118 1.44 6.43 -22.31
C TYR A 118 2.15 6.73 -23.65
N LEU A 119 3.15 7.60 -23.63
CA LEU A 119 3.90 7.99 -24.81
C LEU A 119 4.63 6.80 -25.45
N TYR A 120 5.19 5.93 -24.62
CA TYR A 120 5.83 4.69 -25.07
C TYR A 120 4.84 3.77 -25.79
N LYS A 121 3.65 3.54 -25.17
CA LYS A 121 2.60 2.70 -25.76
C LYS A 121 2.03 3.24 -27.07
N GLN A 122 2.08 4.57 -27.27
CA GLN A 122 1.55 5.24 -28.46
C GLN A 122 2.65 5.60 -29.48
N ASP A 123 3.89 5.18 -29.24
CA ASP A 123 5.06 5.52 -30.08
C ASP A 123 5.24 7.04 -30.29
N LEU A 124 4.90 7.83 -29.27
CA LEU A 124 4.92 9.30 -29.30
C LEU A 124 6.10 9.92 -28.53
N LEU A 125 7.02 9.12 -28.02
CA LEU A 125 8.15 9.61 -27.21
C LEU A 125 8.96 10.71 -27.88
N THR A 126 9.16 10.60 -29.20
CA THR A 126 9.93 11.58 -30.00
C THR A 126 9.20 12.89 -30.27
N LYS A 127 7.87 12.91 -30.10
CA LYS A 127 7.01 14.07 -30.37
C LYS A 127 6.63 14.86 -29.14
N PHE A 128 7.08 14.42 -27.96
CA PHE A 128 6.66 15.02 -26.71
C PHE A 128 7.54 16.21 -26.31
N THR A 129 6.96 17.40 -26.32
CA THR A 129 7.54 18.61 -25.72
C THR A 129 6.93 18.88 -24.35
N LEU A 130 7.78 18.95 -23.32
CA LEU A 130 7.39 19.17 -21.93
C LEU A 130 6.87 20.60 -21.69
N GLY A 131 5.61 20.87 -22.08
CA GLY A 131 4.93 22.14 -21.82
C GLY A 131 4.01 22.14 -20.59
N ILE A 132 3.95 21.04 -19.81
CA ILE A 132 3.02 20.94 -18.67
C ILE A 132 3.60 21.63 -17.45
N ASN A 133 2.88 22.64 -16.95
CA ASN A 133 3.23 23.31 -15.70
C ASN A 133 2.94 22.39 -14.50
N ARG A 134 3.98 21.67 -14.04
CA ARG A 134 3.95 20.69 -12.95
C ARG A 134 3.50 21.29 -11.60
N ASN A 135 3.66 22.60 -11.43
CA ASN A 135 3.27 23.29 -10.18
C ASN A 135 1.74 23.41 -10.01
N LYS A 136 0.98 23.15 -11.09
CA LYS A 136 -0.50 23.16 -11.05
C LYS A 136 -1.12 21.78 -10.82
N LEU A 137 -0.32 20.71 -10.71
CA LEU A 137 -0.86 19.40 -10.35
C LEU A 137 -1.39 19.45 -8.92
N GLY A 138 -2.65 19.05 -8.75
CA GLY A 138 -3.33 19.10 -7.47
C GLY A 138 -2.60 18.26 -6.41
N LYS A 139 -2.48 18.82 -5.21
CA LYS A 139 -1.83 18.19 -4.06
C LYS A 139 -2.84 17.39 -3.21
N TYR A 140 -3.76 16.69 -3.87
CA TYR A 140 -4.80 15.93 -3.20
C TYR A 140 -4.56 14.43 -3.38
N VAL A 141 -4.63 13.69 -2.29
CA VAL A 141 -4.68 12.22 -2.31
C VAL A 141 -5.95 11.78 -1.60
N HIS A 142 -6.77 10.99 -2.30
CA HIS A 142 -7.90 10.31 -1.70
C HIS A 142 -7.57 8.82 -1.59
N ILE A 143 -7.73 8.28 -0.38
CA ILE A 143 -7.54 6.86 -0.08
C ILE A 143 -8.90 6.28 0.25
N HIS A 144 -9.34 5.31 -0.55
CA HIS A 144 -10.59 4.59 -0.37
C HIS A 144 -10.25 3.17 0.08
N ILE A 145 -10.85 2.73 1.17
CA ILE A 145 -10.59 1.41 1.76
C ILE A 145 -11.91 0.67 1.89
N GLU A 146 -11.99 -0.52 1.29
CA GLU A 146 -13.10 -1.45 1.51
C GLU A 146 -12.85 -2.30 2.73
N GLU A 147 -13.91 -2.51 3.52
CA GLU A 147 -13.94 -3.42 4.66
C GLU A 147 -12.68 -3.27 5.52
N VAL A 148 -12.48 -2.05 6.05
CA VAL A 148 -11.26 -1.68 6.78
C VAL A 148 -10.96 -2.64 7.93
N GLU A 149 -12.00 -3.20 8.55
CA GLU A 149 -11.97 -4.14 9.67
C GLU A 149 -11.73 -5.60 9.26
N LEU A 150 -11.60 -5.90 7.97
CA LEU A 150 -11.55 -7.27 7.45
C LEU A 150 -10.55 -8.15 8.22
N SER A 151 -11.06 -9.26 8.77
CA SER A 151 -10.30 -10.25 9.54
C SER A 151 -9.68 -9.74 10.86
N LEU A 152 -10.06 -8.55 11.34
CA LEU A 152 -9.63 -8.04 12.65
C LEU A 152 -10.61 -8.44 13.73
N ALA A 153 -10.09 -8.79 14.91
CA ALA A 153 -10.92 -8.99 16.10
C ALA A 153 -11.59 -7.66 16.50
N PRO A 154 -12.81 -7.67 17.06
CA PRO A 154 -13.54 -6.46 17.41
C PRO A 154 -12.76 -5.47 18.28
N GLU A 155 -12.00 -5.96 19.25
CA GLU A 155 -11.15 -5.18 20.14
C GLU A 155 -10.01 -4.45 19.40
N ASP A 156 -9.51 -5.06 18.33
CA ASP A 156 -8.42 -4.48 17.52
C ASP A 156 -8.91 -3.46 16.49
N GLN A 157 -10.18 -3.53 16.07
CA GLN A 157 -10.75 -2.69 15.01
C GLN A 157 -10.64 -1.20 15.36
N ARG A 158 -10.97 -0.84 16.61
CA ARG A 158 -10.91 0.55 17.07
C ARG A 158 -9.47 1.07 17.12
N ALA A 159 -8.54 0.27 17.63
CA ALA A 159 -7.13 0.63 17.70
C ALA A 159 -6.55 0.78 16.29
N PHE A 160 -6.94 -0.10 15.38
CA PHE A 160 -6.55 -0.05 13.99
C PHE A 160 -7.05 1.21 13.28
N MET A 161 -8.34 1.56 13.43
CA MET A 161 -8.91 2.79 12.87
C MET A 161 -8.20 4.03 13.39
N SER A 162 -7.94 4.10 14.71
CA SER A 162 -7.21 5.21 15.29
C SER A 162 -5.81 5.33 14.70
N ASN A 163 -5.11 4.21 14.50
CA ASN A 163 -3.79 4.18 13.87
C ASN A 163 -3.83 4.68 12.42
N LEU A 164 -4.84 4.29 11.62
CA LEU A 164 -5.01 4.77 10.24
C LEU A 164 -5.27 6.28 10.18
N VAL A 165 -6.13 6.79 11.05
CA VAL A 165 -6.43 8.23 11.14
C VAL A 165 -5.17 9.01 11.52
N GLU A 166 -4.41 8.52 12.49
CA GLU A 166 -3.13 9.12 12.88
C GLU A 166 -2.13 9.15 11.73
N GLU A 167 -1.99 8.03 11.01
CA GLU A 167 -1.08 7.92 9.87
C GLU A 167 -1.44 8.90 8.75
N VAL A 168 -2.73 9.04 8.43
CA VAL A 168 -3.20 9.89 7.35
C VAL A 168 -3.15 11.37 7.72
N PHE A 169 -3.60 11.76 8.92
CA PHE A 169 -3.87 13.15 9.23
C PHE A 169 -2.84 13.78 10.18
N HIS A 170 -2.28 13.03 11.12
CA HIS A 170 -1.38 13.57 12.14
C HIS A 170 0.10 13.41 11.80
N LYS A 171 0.49 12.28 11.19
CA LYS A 171 1.87 12.05 10.78
C LYS A 171 2.24 12.69 9.44
N ASN A 172 1.26 13.24 8.70
CA ASN A 172 1.50 13.86 7.39
C ASN A 172 2.35 15.13 7.53
N LYS A 173 3.60 15.05 7.08
CA LYS A 173 4.55 16.16 7.07
C LYS A 173 4.68 16.85 5.71
N LYS A 174 3.99 16.35 4.67
CA LYS A 174 4.08 16.87 3.31
C LYS A 174 2.95 17.88 3.06
N ASP A 175 3.25 18.90 2.25
CA ASP A 175 2.26 19.90 1.82
C ASP A 175 1.29 19.27 0.79
N ARG A 176 0.40 18.41 1.30
CA ARG A 176 -0.68 17.79 0.53
C ARG A 176 -1.93 17.64 1.37
N LYS A 177 -3.07 17.68 0.72
CA LYS A 177 -4.35 17.41 1.36
C LYS A 177 -4.70 15.94 1.19
N LEU A 178 -5.02 15.28 2.29
CA LEU A 178 -5.40 13.87 2.33
C LEU A 178 -6.88 13.76 2.63
N GLY A 179 -7.55 12.84 1.94
CA GLY A 179 -8.91 12.40 2.23
C GLY A 179 -8.92 10.89 2.45
N LEU A 180 -9.60 10.44 3.49
CA LEU A 180 -9.81 9.03 3.80
C LEU A 180 -11.30 8.72 3.73
N MET A 181 -11.65 7.72 2.95
CA MET A 181 -12.99 7.16 2.86
C MET A 181 -12.89 5.67 3.16
N VAL A 182 -13.69 5.20 4.10
CA VAL A 182 -13.73 3.78 4.47
C VAL A 182 -15.13 3.24 4.34
N SER A 183 -15.28 2.03 3.85
CA SER A 183 -16.49 1.23 4.02
C SER A 183 -16.26 0.21 5.11
N THR A 184 -17.28 -0.05 5.91
CA THR A 184 -17.21 -0.97 7.04
C THR A 184 -18.57 -1.63 7.26
N HIS A 185 -18.54 -2.87 7.71
CA HIS A 185 -19.69 -3.59 8.26
C HIS A 185 -19.62 -3.67 9.80
N SER A 186 -18.56 -3.10 10.38
CA SER A 186 -18.37 -3.05 11.84
C SER A 186 -19.28 -1.99 12.46
N PRO A 187 -19.92 -2.28 13.60
CA PRO A 187 -20.66 -1.31 14.39
C PRO A 187 -19.76 -0.44 15.30
N TYR A 188 -18.45 -0.64 15.32
CA TYR A 188 -17.46 -0.02 16.21
C TYR A 188 -16.70 1.15 15.59
#